data_282e51dac46e80a245c906a5d55230e3
#
_entry.id   282e51dac46e80a245c906a5d55230e3
#
_cell.length_a   1.000
_cell.length_b   1.000
_cell.length_c   1.000
_cell.angle_alpha   90.00
_cell.angle_beta   90.00
_cell.angle_gamma   90.00
#
_symmetry.space_group_name_H-M   'P 1'
#
loop_
_entity.id
_entity.type
_entity.pdbx_description
1 polymer ?
#
loop_
_entity_poly.entity_id
_entity_poly.type
_entity_poly.pdbx_seq_one_letter_code
_entity_poly.pdbx_strand_id
1 'polypeptide(L)'
;MTIPLFEAYPALEKRVPWISLGKYPTPVQKLENLGRAIGYPEIWIKRDDQSSDIYGGNKVRKLEFIIPDALRKKKKYMITVGGIGTNHGLATTIHCGRAGIKTVLVLVPQPITDKVQENLLLDQHFGAEINVGRSTIEAYLRAAWVMLTHPNFYLLWAGGTSPLSTLGYVNAAFELKQQVDAGLLSEPKYIFGATGSMGTTAGLIVGARLAGLKSRIVGVKVSMDTYSNVRGIVSLTNKTVGLMRKHDPSVPDMRFTDSDFDLEVGFFGGEYGRVTPEGKTAVELIKKTEGIGLETTYTGKALAAMLDFVKKGRSPDGAPVLFWNTYNSVDYSETIKQCGGFKTLPECAQWACKENLIPYLK
;
A
#
# COMPACT_ATOMS: atom_id res chain seq x y z
N MET A 1 16.10 -10.27 -15.46
CA MET A 1 14.99 -9.40 -15.91
C MET A 1 15.20 -8.09 -15.18
N THR A 2 15.42 -7.00 -15.89
CA THR A 2 15.57 -5.66 -15.29
C THR A 2 14.21 -5.00 -15.13
N ILE A 3 14.10 -3.98 -14.29
CA ILE A 3 12.86 -3.20 -14.07
C ILE A 3 12.99 -1.82 -14.71
N PRO A 4 11.87 -1.19 -15.12
CA PRO A 4 11.88 0.12 -15.80
C PRO A 4 12.74 1.20 -15.11
N LEU A 5 12.75 1.24 -13.78
CA LEU A 5 13.61 2.14 -13.02
C LEU A 5 15.11 1.89 -13.27
N PHE A 6 15.52 0.62 -13.37
CA PHE A 6 16.93 0.26 -13.59
C PHE A 6 17.34 0.41 -15.06
N GLU A 7 16.38 0.30 -15.99
CA GLU A 7 16.61 0.66 -17.39
C GLU A 7 16.94 2.14 -17.55
N ALA A 8 16.18 3.00 -16.81
CA ALA A 8 16.43 4.43 -16.82
C ALA A 8 17.70 4.87 -16.03
N TYR A 9 18.03 4.14 -14.96
CA TYR A 9 19.15 4.42 -14.06
C TYR A 9 19.96 3.15 -13.75
N PRO A 10 20.82 2.69 -14.68
CA PRO A 10 21.48 1.38 -14.56
C PRO A 10 22.43 1.23 -13.37
N ALA A 11 22.99 2.31 -12.85
CA ALA A 11 23.86 2.24 -11.68
C ALA A 11 23.09 1.85 -10.41
N LEU A 12 21.78 2.09 -10.35
CA LEU A 12 20.94 1.63 -9.25
C LEU A 12 20.86 0.10 -9.17
N GLU A 13 20.77 -0.60 -10.30
CA GLU A 13 20.67 -2.07 -10.34
C GLU A 13 21.83 -2.75 -9.61
N LYS A 14 23.04 -2.19 -9.73
CA LYS A 14 24.23 -2.74 -9.10
C LYS A 14 24.35 -2.44 -7.59
N ARG A 15 23.63 -1.45 -7.10
CA ARG A 15 23.84 -0.90 -5.76
C ARG A 15 22.62 -0.96 -4.85
N VAL A 16 21.43 -1.00 -5.42
CA VAL A 16 20.16 -1.10 -4.70
C VAL A 16 19.69 -2.54 -4.71
N PRO A 17 19.44 -3.15 -3.55
CA PRO A 17 18.95 -4.53 -3.50
C PRO A 17 17.52 -4.59 -4.04
N TRP A 18 17.25 -5.55 -4.91
CA TRP A 18 15.93 -5.80 -5.47
C TRP A 18 15.76 -7.29 -5.80
N ILE A 19 14.55 -7.81 -5.60
CA ILE A 19 14.10 -9.14 -6.06
C ILE A 19 12.69 -9.04 -6.61
N SER A 20 12.33 -9.87 -7.58
CA SER A 20 10.95 -9.94 -8.07
C SER A 20 10.09 -10.76 -7.11
N LEU A 21 9.01 -10.17 -6.61
CA LEU A 21 7.99 -10.82 -5.80
C LEU A 21 6.62 -10.80 -6.49
N GLY A 22 6.46 -9.94 -7.46
CA GLY A 22 5.21 -9.68 -8.14
C GLY A 22 5.22 -10.03 -9.63
N LYS A 23 4.06 -9.79 -10.25
CA LYS A 23 3.83 -9.87 -11.69
C LYS A 23 3.63 -8.48 -12.25
N TYR A 24 4.54 -8.05 -13.11
CA TYR A 24 4.53 -6.72 -13.70
C TYR A 24 4.73 -6.79 -15.23
N PRO A 25 4.21 -5.81 -15.99
CA PRO A 25 3.44 -4.65 -15.51
C PRO A 25 2.06 -5.06 -14.98
N THR A 26 1.56 -4.39 -13.93
CA THR A 26 0.17 -4.58 -13.51
C THR A 26 -0.76 -3.96 -14.54
N PRO A 27 -1.98 -4.53 -14.77
CA PRO A 27 -2.87 -4.03 -15.80
C PRO A 27 -3.30 -2.57 -15.55
N VAL A 28 -3.50 -1.83 -16.66
CA VAL A 28 -4.32 -0.62 -16.70
C VAL A 28 -5.63 -0.96 -17.39
N GLN A 29 -6.75 -0.47 -16.86
CA GLN A 29 -8.08 -0.81 -17.36
C GLN A 29 -8.97 0.42 -17.35
N LYS A 30 -9.73 0.64 -18.43
CA LYS A 30 -10.77 1.66 -18.45
C LYS A 30 -12.00 1.16 -17.67
N LEU A 31 -12.55 1.99 -16.80
CA LEU A 31 -13.74 1.67 -16.00
C LEU A 31 -14.98 2.17 -16.73
N GLU A 32 -15.36 1.46 -17.80
CA GLU A 32 -16.43 1.91 -18.72
C GLU A 32 -17.80 1.98 -18.07
N ASN A 33 -18.16 0.96 -17.26
CA ASN A 33 -19.46 0.93 -16.62
C ASN A 33 -19.56 1.95 -15.48
N LEU A 34 -18.47 2.14 -14.74
CA LEU A 34 -18.38 3.20 -13.72
C LEU A 34 -18.47 4.57 -14.38
N GLY A 35 -17.71 4.79 -15.45
CA GLY A 35 -17.72 6.04 -16.22
C GLY A 35 -19.12 6.39 -16.72
N ARG A 36 -19.85 5.41 -17.30
CA ARG A 36 -21.26 5.59 -17.70
C ARG A 36 -22.17 5.92 -16.53
N ALA A 37 -21.99 5.21 -15.41
CA ALA A 37 -22.85 5.39 -14.22
C ALA A 37 -22.73 6.78 -13.60
N ILE A 38 -21.57 7.44 -13.72
CA ILE A 38 -21.32 8.76 -13.13
C ILE A 38 -21.26 9.90 -14.18
N GLY A 39 -21.41 9.60 -15.45
CA GLY A 39 -21.35 10.58 -16.54
C GLY A 39 -19.93 11.12 -16.84
N TYR A 40 -18.88 10.33 -16.54
CA TYR A 40 -17.49 10.69 -16.80
C TYR A 40 -16.74 9.54 -17.47
N PRO A 41 -16.52 9.54 -18.80
CA PRO A 41 -16.04 8.38 -19.56
C PRO A 41 -14.55 8.07 -19.39
N GLU A 42 -13.72 9.05 -18.98
CA GLU A 42 -12.26 8.92 -18.93
C GLU A 42 -11.75 8.53 -17.52
N ILE A 43 -12.32 7.46 -16.95
CA ILE A 43 -11.88 6.87 -15.69
C ILE A 43 -11.10 5.60 -15.95
N TRP A 44 -9.91 5.53 -15.38
CA TRP A 44 -9.00 4.41 -15.47
C TRP A 44 -8.61 3.88 -14.11
N ILE A 45 -8.21 2.61 -14.05
CA ILE A 45 -7.68 1.96 -12.86
C ILE A 45 -6.33 1.30 -13.15
N LYS A 46 -5.36 1.48 -12.25
CA LYS A 46 -4.13 0.69 -12.19
C LYS A 46 -4.31 -0.45 -11.20
N ARG A 47 -4.17 -1.68 -11.66
CA ARG A 47 -4.55 -2.91 -10.96
C ARG A 47 -3.39 -3.49 -10.13
N ASP A 48 -2.84 -2.70 -9.20
CA ASP A 48 -1.83 -3.23 -8.26
C ASP A 48 -2.40 -4.29 -7.31
N ASP A 49 -3.71 -4.38 -7.18
CA ASP A 49 -4.39 -5.50 -6.52
C ASP A 49 -4.03 -6.86 -7.12
N GLN A 50 -3.63 -6.89 -8.40
CA GLN A 50 -3.18 -8.07 -9.13
C GLN A 50 -1.65 -8.18 -9.23
N SER A 51 -0.91 -7.43 -8.43
CA SER A 51 0.56 -7.43 -8.47
C SER A 51 1.20 -8.75 -8.05
N SER A 52 0.46 -9.67 -7.42
CA SER A 52 0.96 -11.00 -7.05
C SER A 52 -0.22 -11.98 -6.90
N ASP A 53 -0.03 -13.24 -7.32
CA ASP A 53 -1.01 -14.31 -7.13
C ASP A 53 -1.09 -14.81 -5.69
N ILE A 54 -0.09 -14.45 -4.87
CA ILE A 54 -0.01 -14.93 -3.49
C ILE A 54 -0.64 -13.91 -2.55
N TYR A 55 -0.25 -12.65 -2.65
CA TYR A 55 -0.81 -11.52 -1.93
C TYR A 55 -0.42 -10.26 -2.67
N GLY A 56 -1.37 -9.64 -3.33
CA GLY A 56 -1.15 -8.44 -4.15
C GLY A 56 -1.16 -7.13 -3.37
N GLY A 57 -1.33 -6.05 -4.09
CA GLY A 57 -1.40 -4.71 -3.56
C GLY A 57 -0.05 -4.00 -3.45
N ASN A 58 -0.09 -2.80 -2.90
CA ASN A 58 1.06 -1.90 -2.90
C ASN A 58 2.26 -2.38 -2.08
N LYS A 59 2.08 -3.34 -1.20
CA LYS A 59 3.15 -3.81 -0.32
C LYS A 59 4.17 -4.66 -1.06
N VAL A 60 3.75 -5.39 -2.09
CA VAL A 60 4.63 -6.22 -2.92
C VAL A 60 5.76 -5.37 -3.48
N ARG A 61 5.44 -4.26 -4.17
CA ARG A 61 6.44 -3.35 -4.75
C ARG A 61 7.45 -2.80 -3.73
N LYS A 62 7.02 -2.57 -2.50
CA LYS A 62 7.89 -2.12 -1.41
C LYS A 62 8.78 -3.23 -0.89
N LEU A 63 8.22 -4.42 -0.71
CA LEU A 63 8.92 -5.59 -0.19
C LEU A 63 9.98 -6.12 -1.17
N GLU A 64 9.83 -5.88 -2.48
CA GLU A 64 10.84 -6.18 -3.49
C GLU A 64 12.19 -5.50 -3.23
N PHE A 65 12.22 -4.39 -2.51
CA PHE A 65 13.44 -3.69 -2.11
C PHE A 65 13.84 -3.99 -0.66
N ILE A 66 12.87 -4.21 0.22
CA ILE A 66 13.11 -4.41 1.66
C ILE A 66 13.62 -5.82 1.96
N ILE A 67 13.00 -6.85 1.40
CA ILE A 67 13.38 -8.24 1.67
C ILE A 67 14.84 -8.51 1.26
N PRO A 68 15.29 -8.16 0.04
CA PRO A 68 16.69 -8.39 -0.33
C PRO A 68 17.68 -7.56 0.50
N ASP A 69 17.30 -6.38 0.98
CA ASP A 69 18.14 -5.61 1.92
C ASP A 69 18.26 -6.30 3.27
N ALA A 70 17.17 -6.86 3.78
CA ALA A 70 17.18 -7.65 5.00
C ALA A 70 18.04 -8.93 4.86
N LEU A 71 17.91 -9.64 3.73
CA LEU A 71 18.71 -10.84 3.41
C LEU A 71 20.20 -10.49 3.30
N ARG A 72 20.55 -9.42 2.59
CA ARG A 72 21.94 -8.93 2.48
C ARG A 72 22.55 -8.62 3.84
N LYS A 73 21.72 -8.09 4.75
CA LYS A 73 22.12 -7.80 6.14
C LYS A 73 22.00 -9.04 7.05
N LYS A 74 21.74 -10.23 6.50
CA LYS A 74 21.61 -11.50 7.20
C LYS A 74 20.61 -11.44 8.37
N LYS A 75 19.48 -10.70 8.18
CA LYS A 75 18.45 -10.55 9.21
C LYS A 75 17.58 -11.80 9.30
N LYS A 76 17.29 -12.25 10.54
CA LYS A 76 16.47 -13.44 10.81
C LYS A 76 15.00 -13.10 11.02
N TYR A 77 14.75 -11.90 11.52
CA TYR A 77 13.43 -11.44 11.89
C TYR A 77 13.10 -10.14 11.16
N MET A 78 11.85 -10.01 10.73
CA MET A 78 11.25 -8.75 10.25
C MET A 78 10.26 -8.28 11.33
N ILE A 79 10.63 -7.28 12.12
CA ILE A 79 9.73 -6.69 13.12
C ILE A 79 8.98 -5.53 12.45
N THR A 80 7.65 -5.56 12.50
CA THR A 80 6.85 -4.45 11.97
C THR A 80 5.71 -4.09 12.91
N VAL A 81 5.27 -2.82 12.82
CA VAL A 81 4.21 -2.24 13.63
C VAL A 81 3.02 -1.87 12.73
N GLY A 82 1.81 -2.10 13.21
CA GLY A 82 0.59 -1.73 12.48
C GLY A 82 -0.66 -1.81 13.35
N GLY A 83 -1.81 -1.41 12.78
CA GLY A 83 -3.10 -1.71 13.39
C GLY A 83 -3.38 -3.21 13.38
N ILE A 84 -4.25 -3.69 14.27
CA ILE A 84 -4.52 -5.12 14.48
C ILE A 84 -5.00 -5.86 13.21
N GLY A 85 -5.59 -5.15 12.24
CA GLY A 85 -5.99 -5.69 10.92
C GLY A 85 -5.10 -5.24 9.76
N THR A 86 -3.82 -5.01 10.00
CA THR A 86 -2.89 -4.42 9.04
C THR A 86 -2.66 -5.26 7.78
N ASN A 87 -3.06 -4.77 6.61
CA ASN A 87 -2.71 -5.38 5.32
C ASN A 87 -1.19 -5.37 5.07
N HIS A 88 -0.46 -4.43 5.69
CA HIS A 88 0.99 -4.41 5.61
C HIS A 88 1.62 -5.55 6.39
N GLY A 89 1.14 -5.82 7.61
CA GLY A 89 1.60 -6.95 8.42
C GLY A 89 1.44 -8.25 7.66
N LEU A 90 0.26 -8.52 7.15
CA LEU A 90 -0.06 -9.75 6.42
C LEU A 90 0.79 -9.92 5.15
N ALA A 91 0.91 -8.86 4.31
CA ALA A 91 1.79 -8.91 3.15
C ALA A 91 3.25 -9.21 3.54
N THR A 92 3.73 -8.58 4.64
CA THR A 92 5.08 -8.80 5.15
C THR A 92 5.25 -10.23 5.63
N THR A 93 4.29 -10.76 6.39
CA THR A 93 4.30 -12.15 6.87
C THR A 93 4.44 -13.15 5.73
N ILE A 94 3.58 -13.02 4.72
CA ILE A 94 3.56 -13.94 3.57
C ILE A 94 4.86 -13.88 2.78
N HIS A 95 5.28 -12.69 2.35
CA HIS A 95 6.44 -12.55 1.47
C HIS A 95 7.78 -12.78 2.20
N CYS A 96 7.91 -12.36 3.46
CA CYS A 96 9.09 -12.64 4.29
C CYS A 96 9.21 -14.13 4.61
N GLY A 97 8.10 -14.80 4.96
CA GLY A 97 8.07 -16.24 5.22
C GLY A 97 8.60 -17.05 4.03
N ARG A 98 8.21 -16.69 2.79
CA ARG A 98 8.75 -17.30 1.56
C ARG A 98 10.24 -17.04 1.35
N ALA A 99 10.76 -15.95 1.87
CA ALA A 99 12.18 -15.60 1.82
C ALA A 99 12.99 -16.15 3.01
N GLY A 100 12.38 -16.94 3.90
CA GLY A 100 13.03 -17.50 5.08
C GLY A 100 13.25 -16.50 6.22
N ILE A 101 12.55 -15.35 6.22
CA ILE A 101 12.61 -14.36 7.29
C ILE A 101 11.32 -14.46 8.12
N LYS A 102 11.44 -14.71 9.42
CA LYS A 102 10.29 -14.77 10.33
C LYS A 102 9.75 -13.37 10.60
N THR A 103 8.44 -13.18 10.46
CA THR A 103 7.79 -11.91 10.78
C THR A 103 7.32 -11.87 12.22
N VAL A 104 7.61 -10.78 12.91
CA VAL A 104 7.10 -10.47 14.25
C VAL A 104 6.25 -9.21 14.15
N LEU A 105 4.96 -9.35 14.41
CA LEU A 105 3.98 -8.28 14.36
C LEU A 105 3.78 -7.66 15.74
N VAL A 106 3.91 -6.35 15.84
CA VAL A 106 3.52 -5.57 17.01
C VAL A 106 2.32 -4.73 16.62
N LEU A 107 1.16 -5.05 17.19
CA LEU A 107 -0.12 -4.53 16.72
C LEU A 107 -0.76 -3.61 17.77
N VAL A 108 -1.28 -2.47 17.28
CA VAL A 108 -2.04 -1.50 18.06
C VAL A 108 -3.55 -1.67 17.83
N PRO A 109 -4.40 -1.33 18.80
CA PRO A 109 -5.85 -1.41 18.66
C PRO A 109 -6.37 -0.57 17.48
N GLN A 110 -7.41 -1.07 16.83
CA GLN A 110 -8.25 -0.35 15.87
C GLN A 110 -9.68 -0.90 15.94
N PRO A 111 -10.67 -0.24 15.32
CA PRO A 111 -12.02 -0.80 15.20
C PRO A 111 -12.01 -2.20 14.59
N ILE A 112 -12.71 -3.14 15.23
CA ILE A 112 -12.75 -4.55 14.81
C ILE A 112 -13.82 -4.71 13.72
N THR A 113 -13.40 -5.30 12.62
CA THR A 113 -14.23 -5.67 11.47
C THR A 113 -13.97 -7.12 11.10
N ASP A 114 -14.80 -7.71 10.23
CA ASP A 114 -14.54 -9.01 9.61
C ASP A 114 -13.13 -9.09 9.01
N LYS A 115 -12.71 -8.04 8.28
CA LYS A 115 -11.38 -7.99 7.67
C LYS A 115 -10.23 -7.97 8.68
N VAL A 116 -10.41 -7.37 9.84
CA VAL A 116 -9.43 -7.42 10.94
C VAL A 116 -9.28 -8.85 11.44
N GLN A 117 -10.39 -9.55 11.64
CA GLN A 117 -10.40 -10.94 12.09
C GLN A 117 -9.79 -11.90 11.06
N GLU A 118 -10.13 -11.71 9.77
CA GLU A 118 -9.51 -12.45 8.66
C GLU A 118 -8.00 -12.29 8.64
N ASN A 119 -7.52 -11.05 8.72
CA ASN A 119 -6.08 -10.78 8.69
C ASN A 119 -5.34 -11.40 9.88
N LEU A 120 -5.92 -11.38 11.09
CA LEU A 120 -5.33 -12.03 12.27
C LEU A 120 -5.19 -13.54 12.07
N LEU A 121 -6.23 -14.21 11.56
CA LEU A 121 -6.19 -15.64 11.27
C LEU A 121 -5.14 -15.96 10.21
N LEU A 122 -5.06 -15.17 9.16
CA LEU A 122 -4.08 -15.35 8.10
C LEU A 122 -2.65 -15.05 8.58
N ASP A 123 -2.44 -14.01 9.40
CA ASP A 123 -1.13 -13.73 9.98
C ASP A 123 -0.61 -14.91 10.78
N GLN A 124 -1.48 -15.54 11.60
CA GLN A 124 -1.14 -16.76 12.32
C GLN A 124 -0.90 -17.94 11.39
N HIS A 125 -1.78 -18.17 10.42
CA HIS A 125 -1.68 -19.26 9.45
C HIS A 125 -0.35 -19.22 8.69
N PHE A 126 0.10 -18.03 8.29
CA PHE A 126 1.38 -17.82 7.61
C PHE A 126 2.59 -17.69 8.55
N GLY A 127 2.42 -17.98 9.85
CA GLY A 127 3.50 -18.13 10.81
C GLY A 127 4.05 -16.83 11.39
N ALA A 128 3.28 -15.76 11.39
CA ALA A 128 3.66 -14.55 12.11
C ALA A 128 3.68 -14.81 13.63
N GLU A 129 4.64 -14.21 14.30
CA GLU A 129 4.58 -14.03 15.76
C GLU A 129 3.78 -12.76 16.04
N ILE A 130 2.62 -12.93 16.69
CA ILE A 130 1.63 -11.87 16.89
C ILE A 130 1.73 -11.34 18.33
N ASN A 131 2.03 -10.05 18.46
CA ASN A 131 2.09 -9.34 19.73
C ASN A 131 1.11 -8.16 19.69
N VAL A 132 -0.03 -8.25 20.39
CA VAL A 132 -1.07 -7.23 20.40
C VAL A 132 -1.06 -6.48 21.72
N GLY A 133 -0.92 -5.15 21.69
CA GLY A 133 -1.17 -4.29 22.85
C GLY A 133 -2.65 -3.95 22.98
N ARG A 134 -3.17 -3.87 24.20
CA ARG A 134 -4.54 -3.36 24.48
C ARG A 134 -4.64 -1.83 24.42
N SER A 135 -3.49 -1.18 24.41
CA SER A 135 -3.34 0.27 24.18
C SER A 135 -2.10 0.55 23.34
N THR A 136 -1.99 1.78 22.85
CA THR A 136 -0.79 2.21 22.11
C THR A 136 0.47 2.14 23.00
N ILE A 137 0.35 2.49 24.29
CA ILE A 137 1.48 2.43 25.24
C ILE A 137 1.93 0.99 25.42
N GLU A 138 1.00 0.06 25.65
CA GLU A 138 1.33 -1.37 25.78
C GLU A 138 1.99 -1.92 24.50
N ALA A 139 1.49 -1.54 23.34
CA ALA A 139 2.09 -1.94 22.08
C ALA A 139 3.55 -1.44 21.95
N TYR A 140 3.87 -0.22 22.37
CA TYR A 140 5.24 0.27 22.40
C TYR A 140 6.13 -0.49 23.40
N LEU A 141 5.61 -0.83 24.57
CA LEU A 141 6.35 -1.67 25.54
C LEU A 141 6.62 -3.04 24.97
N ARG A 142 5.62 -3.66 24.32
CA ARG A 142 5.79 -4.94 23.61
C ARG A 142 6.82 -4.83 22.47
N ALA A 143 6.80 -3.72 21.72
CA ALA A 143 7.81 -3.49 20.66
C ALA A 143 9.23 -3.47 21.24
N ALA A 144 9.44 -2.76 22.34
CA ALA A 144 10.74 -2.72 23.02
C ALA A 144 11.17 -4.12 23.50
N TRP A 145 10.25 -4.87 24.12
CA TRP A 145 10.52 -6.24 24.58
C TRP A 145 10.84 -7.18 23.39
N VAL A 146 10.07 -7.13 22.31
CA VAL A 146 10.29 -7.90 21.09
C VAL A 146 11.68 -7.60 20.50
N MET A 147 12.07 -6.34 20.43
CA MET A 147 13.40 -5.95 19.91
C MET A 147 14.55 -6.47 20.80
N LEU A 148 14.34 -6.59 22.12
CA LEU A 148 15.32 -7.16 23.04
C LEU A 148 15.44 -8.68 22.92
N THR A 149 14.32 -9.36 22.71
CA THR A 149 14.24 -10.84 22.67
C THR A 149 14.52 -11.43 21.30
N HIS A 150 14.48 -10.63 20.22
CA HIS A 150 14.71 -11.07 18.85
C HIS A 150 15.98 -10.40 18.26
N PRO A 151 17.18 -10.82 18.68
CA PRO A 151 18.40 -10.24 18.13
C PRO A 151 18.49 -10.48 16.62
N ASN A 152 19.20 -9.60 15.92
CA ASN A 152 19.39 -9.68 14.48
C ASN A 152 18.10 -9.45 13.65
N PHE A 153 17.23 -8.55 14.11
CA PHE A 153 16.03 -8.12 13.38
C PHE A 153 16.29 -7.02 12.35
N TYR A 154 15.36 -6.92 11.39
CA TYR A 154 15.15 -5.76 10.54
C TYR A 154 13.90 -5.03 11.02
N LEU A 155 14.02 -3.78 11.40
CA LEU A 155 12.86 -2.96 11.79
C LEU A 155 12.21 -2.35 10.55
N LEU A 156 10.98 -2.70 10.32
CA LEU A 156 10.16 -2.18 9.24
C LEU A 156 9.01 -1.35 9.82
N TRP A 157 9.10 -0.04 9.71
CA TRP A 157 8.08 0.86 10.24
C TRP A 157 6.71 0.65 9.57
N ALA A 158 5.66 1.16 10.23
CA ALA A 158 4.27 1.07 9.80
C ALA A 158 4.10 1.35 8.29
N GLY A 159 3.40 0.45 7.61
CA GLY A 159 3.19 0.52 6.17
C GLY A 159 4.42 0.27 5.30
N GLY A 160 5.54 -0.19 5.89
CA GLY A 160 6.78 -0.51 5.20
C GLY A 160 7.45 0.69 4.54
N THR A 161 7.34 1.88 5.13
CA THR A 161 7.78 3.12 4.48
C THR A 161 9.20 3.51 4.87
N SER A 162 10.04 3.63 3.87
CA SER A 162 11.42 4.15 3.92
C SER A 162 11.80 4.68 2.52
N PRO A 163 12.86 5.47 2.37
CA PRO A 163 13.34 5.87 1.04
C PRO A 163 13.62 4.68 0.12
N LEU A 164 14.14 3.58 0.67
CA LEU A 164 14.41 2.36 -0.09
C LEU A 164 13.13 1.70 -0.61
N SER A 165 12.14 1.49 0.25
CA SER A 165 10.86 0.88 -0.15
C SER A 165 10.04 1.77 -1.09
N THR A 166 10.24 3.08 -1.02
CA THR A 166 9.57 4.06 -1.89
C THR A 166 9.98 3.87 -3.35
N LEU A 167 11.18 3.33 -3.63
CA LEU A 167 11.65 2.99 -4.98
C LEU A 167 10.70 2.03 -5.71
N GLY A 168 9.97 1.18 -5.01
CA GLY A 168 8.93 0.33 -5.62
C GLY A 168 7.84 1.14 -6.32
N TYR A 169 7.49 2.31 -5.79
CA TYR A 169 6.53 3.21 -6.42
C TYR A 169 7.15 4.22 -7.39
N VAL A 170 8.44 4.52 -7.23
CA VAL A 170 9.19 5.19 -8.30
C VAL A 170 9.17 4.29 -9.54
N ASN A 171 9.51 3.00 -9.40
CA ASN A 171 9.45 2.03 -10.49
C ASN A 171 8.04 1.89 -11.10
N ALA A 172 6.99 1.90 -10.26
CA ALA A 172 5.61 1.81 -10.73
C ALA A 172 5.19 2.98 -11.64
N ALA A 173 5.72 4.17 -11.39
CA ALA A 173 5.48 5.32 -12.27
C ALA A 173 6.19 5.19 -13.62
N PHE A 174 7.41 4.65 -13.65
CA PHE A 174 8.10 4.29 -14.91
C PHE A 174 7.31 3.22 -15.68
N GLU A 175 6.80 2.21 -15.00
CA GLU A 175 5.91 1.21 -15.59
C GLU A 175 4.66 1.84 -16.21
N LEU A 176 4.01 2.76 -15.50
CA LEU A 176 2.85 3.50 -16.03
C LEU A 176 3.24 4.32 -17.27
N LYS A 177 4.40 4.97 -17.24
CA LYS A 177 4.89 5.73 -18.41
C LYS A 177 5.07 4.83 -19.62
N GLN A 178 5.68 3.66 -19.47
CA GLN A 178 5.79 2.69 -20.55
C GLN A 178 4.41 2.26 -21.09
N GLN A 179 3.41 2.10 -20.23
CA GLN A 179 2.04 1.78 -20.65
C GLN A 179 1.36 2.92 -21.40
N VAL A 180 1.59 4.17 -21.00
CA VAL A 180 1.14 5.36 -21.72
C VAL A 180 1.81 5.45 -23.09
N ASP A 181 3.14 5.27 -23.16
CA ASP A 181 3.90 5.32 -24.40
C ASP A 181 3.51 4.21 -25.39
N ALA A 182 3.12 3.04 -24.86
CA ALA A 182 2.57 1.94 -25.63
C ALA A 182 1.11 2.16 -26.09
N GLY A 183 0.48 3.28 -25.74
CA GLY A 183 -0.90 3.60 -26.12
C GLY A 183 -1.96 2.78 -25.40
N LEU A 184 -1.63 2.12 -24.27
CA LEU A 184 -2.59 1.32 -23.51
C LEU A 184 -3.61 2.20 -22.77
N LEU A 185 -3.25 3.43 -22.46
CA LEU A 185 -4.14 4.46 -21.94
C LEU A 185 -3.63 5.84 -22.33
N SER A 186 -4.54 6.82 -22.40
CA SER A 186 -4.14 8.22 -22.47
C SER A 186 -3.46 8.65 -21.17
N GLU A 187 -2.44 9.52 -21.24
CA GLU A 187 -1.76 9.98 -20.03
C GLU A 187 -2.77 10.61 -19.06
N PRO A 188 -2.91 10.04 -17.82
CA PRO A 188 -3.87 10.58 -16.87
C PRO A 188 -3.43 11.97 -16.39
N LYS A 189 -4.37 12.91 -16.35
CA LYS A 189 -4.09 14.23 -15.78
C LYS A 189 -3.94 14.20 -14.26
N TYR A 190 -4.72 13.32 -13.61
CA TYR A 190 -4.69 13.13 -12.17
C TYR A 190 -4.59 11.64 -11.84
N ILE A 191 -3.73 11.32 -10.87
CA ILE A 191 -3.56 9.96 -10.33
C ILE A 191 -3.93 9.97 -8.86
N PHE A 192 -5.00 9.25 -8.50
CA PHE A 192 -5.51 9.14 -7.14
C PHE A 192 -5.03 7.87 -6.46
N GLY A 193 -4.53 7.99 -5.23
CA GLY A 193 -4.13 6.85 -4.44
C GLY A 193 -4.26 7.09 -2.93
N ALA A 194 -4.51 6.02 -2.17
CA ALA A 194 -4.60 6.11 -0.73
C ALA A 194 -3.24 6.44 -0.09
N THR A 195 -3.23 7.43 0.80
CA THR A 195 -2.05 7.90 1.53
C THR A 195 -2.20 7.58 3.01
N GLY A 196 -1.70 6.42 3.43
CA GLY A 196 -1.62 6.02 4.84
C GLY A 196 -0.24 6.34 5.44
N SER A 197 0.81 5.63 5.02
CA SER A 197 2.19 5.83 5.47
C SER A 197 3.06 6.58 4.45
N MET A 198 2.46 7.31 3.53
CA MET A 198 3.05 8.21 2.52
C MET A 198 3.90 7.56 1.40
N GLY A 199 4.46 6.36 1.60
CA GLY A 199 5.46 5.79 0.68
C GLY A 199 4.96 5.55 -0.75
N THR A 200 3.69 5.19 -0.96
CA THR A 200 3.09 5.04 -2.29
C THR A 200 3.02 6.39 -3.00
N THR A 201 2.45 7.39 -2.33
CA THR A 201 2.29 8.75 -2.85
C THR A 201 3.65 9.39 -3.14
N ALA A 202 4.59 9.32 -2.20
CA ALA A 202 5.94 9.86 -2.39
C ALA A 202 6.66 9.21 -3.58
N GLY A 203 6.54 7.88 -3.75
CA GLY A 203 7.15 7.18 -4.87
C GLY A 203 6.54 7.57 -6.21
N LEU A 204 5.21 7.70 -6.27
CA LEU A 204 4.54 8.16 -7.49
C LEU A 204 4.93 9.60 -7.85
N ILE A 205 5.06 10.51 -6.87
CA ILE A 205 5.50 11.90 -7.11
C ILE A 205 6.91 11.92 -7.73
N VAL A 206 7.86 11.23 -7.11
CA VAL A 206 9.24 11.16 -7.60
C VAL A 206 9.28 10.48 -8.97
N GLY A 207 8.64 9.32 -9.08
CA GLY A 207 8.66 8.52 -10.30
C GLY A 207 7.98 9.19 -11.48
N ALA A 208 6.83 9.84 -11.27
CA ALA A 208 6.14 10.59 -12.32
C ALA A 208 7.02 11.70 -12.90
N ARG A 209 7.67 12.48 -12.03
CA ARG A 209 8.59 13.55 -12.46
C ARG A 209 9.80 12.98 -13.22
N LEU A 210 10.42 11.91 -12.73
CA LEU A 210 11.59 11.30 -13.35
C LEU A 210 11.26 10.58 -14.66
N ALA A 211 10.09 9.95 -14.76
CA ALA A 211 9.62 9.27 -15.97
C ALA A 211 9.05 10.25 -17.03
N GLY A 212 8.93 11.54 -16.71
CA GLY A 212 8.39 12.56 -17.62
C GLY A 212 6.86 12.54 -17.74
N LEU A 213 6.14 11.94 -16.78
CA LEU A 213 4.69 12.05 -16.69
C LEU A 213 4.29 13.47 -16.22
N LYS A 214 3.30 14.05 -16.88
CA LYS A 214 2.70 15.36 -16.52
C LYS A 214 1.57 15.22 -15.51
N SER A 215 1.26 13.98 -15.13
CA SER A 215 0.19 13.63 -14.20
C SER A 215 0.39 14.29 -12.83
N ARG A 216 -0.67 14.89 -12.29
CA ARG A 216 -0.72 15.39 -10.91
C ARG A 216 -1.07 14.25 -9.97
N ILE A 217 -0.24 14.02 -8.97
CA ILE A 217 -0.49 12.99 -7.96
C ILE A 217 -1.40 13.56 -6.88
N VAL A 218 -2.53 12.90 -6.63
CA VAL A 218 -3.52 13.25 -5.60
C VAL A 218 -3.51 12.16 -4.54
N GLY A 219 -2.81 12.40 -3.45
CA GLY A 219 -2.85 11.53 -2.28
C GLY A 219 -4.16 11.72 -1.53
N VAL A 220 -4.87 10.64 -1.21
CA VAL A 220 -6.05 10.70 -0.35
C VAL A 220 -5.67 10.24 1.05
N LYS A 221 -5.69 11.16 2.01
CA LYS A 221 -5.31 10.89 3.40
C LYS A 221 -6.29 9.91 4.04
N VAL A 222 -5.74 8.82 4.60
CA VAL A 222 -6.51 7.74 5.27
C VAL A 222 -5.94 7.35 6.62
N SER A 223 -5.05 8.18 7.17
CA SER A 223 -4.40 7.95 8.46
C SER A 223 -4.23 9.26 9.23
N MET A 224 -3.85 9.17 10.51
CA MET A 224 -3.62 10.32 11.37
C MET A 224 -2.47 11.21 10.88
N ASP A 225 -2.45 12.48 11.28
CA ASP A 225 -1.43 13.46 10.90
C ASP A 225 0.00 13.02 11.24
N THR A 226 0.19 12.26 12.30
CA THR A 226 1.48 11.68 12.67
C THR A 226 2.06 10.74 11.61
N TYR A 227 1.21 10.09 10.82
CA TYR A 227 1.60 9.10 9.80
C TYR A 227 1.37 9.56 8.36
N SER A 228 0.56 10.63 8.16
CA SER A 228 0.17 11.11 6.83
C SER A 228 -0.04 12.61 6.83
N ASN A 229 0.97 13.36 6.37
CA ASN A 229 0.93 14.80 6.26
C ASN A 229 1.83 15.31 5.13
N VAL A 230 1.60 16.54 4.70
CA VAL A 230 2.34 17.19 3.60
C VAL A 230 3.85 17.22 3.87
N ARG A 231 4.27 17.63 5.07
CA ARG A 231 5.71 17.71 5.43
C ARG A 231 6.39 16.36 5.34
N GLY A 232 5.71 15.30 5.79
CA GLY A 232 6.20 13.91 5.72
C GLY A 232 6.37 13.44 4.28
N ILE A 233 5.40 13.73 3.40
CA ILE A 233 5.49 13.42 1.97
C ILE A 233 6.68 14.14 1.34
N VAL A 234 6.81 15.46 1.52
CA VAL A 234 7.91 16.26 1.02
C VAL A 234 9.27 15.75 1.54
N SER A 235 9.36 15.43 2.83
CA SER A 235 10.58 14.86 3.40
C SER A 235 10.94 13.52 2.77
N LEU A 236 9.96 12.63 2.59
CA LEU A 236 10.19 11.31 2.04
C LEU A 236 10.56 11.36 0.55
N THR A 237 9.90 12.20 -0.26
CA THR A 237 10.26 12.40 -1.67
C THR A 237 11.70 12.86 -1.82
N ASN A 238 12.11 13.90 -1.08
CA ASN A 238 13.46 14.42 -1.14
C ASN A 238 14.52 13.43 -0.65
N LYS A 239 14.22 12.65 0.41
CA LYS A 239 15.10 11.58 0.88
C LYS A 239 15.22 10.45 -0.14
N THR A 240 14.16 10.15 -0.88
CA THR A 240 14.16 9.12 -1.94
C THR A 240 15.05 9.55 -3.10
N VAL A 241 14.93 10.80 -3.57
CA VAL A 241 15.84 11.36 -4.58
C VAL A 241 17.29 11.33 -4.08
N GLY A 242 17.56 11.76 -2.84
CA GLY A 242 18.87 11.71 -2.25
C GLY A 242 19.47 10.30 -2.19
N LEU A 243 18.64 9.28 -1.86
CA LEU A 243 19.05 7.88 -1.92
C LEU A 243 19.42 7.46 -3.35
N MET A 244 18.57 7.79 -4.34
CA MET A 244 18.83 7.45 -5.74
C MET A 244 20.12 8.09 -6.22
N ARG A 245 20.31 9.39 -6.01
CA ARG A 245 21.52 10.13 -6.40
C ARG A 245 22.81 9.61 -5.75
N LYS A 246 22.71 9.17 -4.50
CA LYS A 246 23.85 8.53 -3.81
C LYS A 246 24.34 7.27 -4.55
N HIS A 247 23.44 6.54 -5.17
CA HIS A 247 23.74 5.29 -5.87
C HIS A 247 23.90 5.47 -7.38
N ASP A 248 23.27 6.47 -7.96
CA ASP A 248 23.36 6.83 -9.38
C ASP A 248 23.41 8.35 -9.55
N PRO A 249 24.60 8.96 -9.77
CA PRO A 249 24.72 10.40 -9.96
C PRO A 249 24.02 10.95 -11.21
N SER A 250 23.61 10.10 -12.15
CA SER A 250 22.84 10.54 -13.33
C SER A 250 21.38 10.93 -12.99
N VAL A 251 20.90 10.54 -11.81
CA VAL A 251 19.59 10.99 -11.31
C VAL A 251 19.61 12.51 -11.14
N PRO A 252 18.68 13.25 -11.77
CA PRO A 252 18.66 14.72 -11.68
C PRO A 252 18.59 15.24 -10.24
N ASP A 253 19.26 16.36 -9.99
CA ASP A 253 19.11 17.07 -8.71
C ASP A 253 17.80 17.83 -8.70
N MET A 254 16.82 17.26 -8.04
CA MET A 254 15.50 17.88 -7.94
C MET A 254 15.04 17.95 -6.48
N ARG A 255 14.33 19.01 -6.18
CA ARG A 255 13.74 19.23 -4.88
C ARG A 255 12.23 19.37 -5.03
N PHE A 256 11.51 18.60 -4.22
CA PHE A 256 10.07 18.62 -4.15
C PHE A 256 9.59 19.52 -3.01
N THR A 257 8.42 20.11 -3.22
CA THR A 257 7.73 20.98 -2.27
C THR A 257 6.26 20.52 -2.16
N ASP A 258 5.48 21.19 -1.37
CA ASP A 258 4.03 20.97 -1.23
C ASP A 258 3.24 21.31 -2.51
N SER A 259 3.79 22.16 -3.38
CA SER A 259 3.17 22.52 -4.65
C SER A 259 3.21 21.40 -5.72
N ASP A 260 4.02 20.35 -5.52
CA ASP A 260 4.23 19.28 -6.52
C ASP A 260 3.13 18.19 -6.52
N PHE A 261 2.24 18.19 -5.54
CA PHE A 261 1.16 17.19 -5.39
C PHE A 261 -0.04 17.78 -4.65
N ASP A 262 -1.14 17.03 -4.60
CA ASP A 262 -2.30 17.36 -3.77
C ASP A 262 -2.50 16.31 -2.68
N LEU A 263 -3.00 16.73 -1.51
CA LEU A 263 -3.40 15.84 -0.42
C LEU A 263 -4.86 16.13 -0.02
N GLU A 264 -5.76 15.26 -0.47
CA GLU A 264 -7.18 15.31 -0.09
C GLU A 264 -7.37 14.75 1.32
N VAL A 265 -7.88 15.58 2.23
CA VAL A 265 -8.01 15.25 3.66
C VAL A 265 -9.45 14.92 4.09
N GLY A 266 -10.44 15.30 3.28
CA GLY A 266 -11.86 15.23 3.64
C GLY A 266 -12.44 13.82 3.79
N PHE A 267 -11.73 12.78 3.36
CA PHE A 267 -12.24 11.41 3.31
C PHE A 267 -11.71 10.50 4.44
N PHE A 268 -10.88 11.03 5.35
CA PHE A 268 -10.27 10.25 6.43
C PHE A 268 -11.28 9.68 7.43
N GLY A 269 -12.29 10.47 7.81
CA GLY A 269 -13.34 10.08 8.78
C GLY A 269 -12.90 10.21 10.24
N GLY A 270 -11.78 10.88 10.54
CA GLY A 270 -11.34 11.24 11.89
C GLY A 270 -10.57 10.15 12.65
N GLU A 271 -10.71 8.88 12.29
CA GLU A 271 -10.07 7.75 12.97
C GLU A 271 -9.54 6.74 11.93
N TYR A 272 -8.38 6.13 12.23
CA TYR A 272 -7.82 5.06 11.39
C TYR A 272 -8.71 3.81 11.41
N GLY A 273 -9.01 3.28 10.22
CA GLY A 273 -9.88 2.11 10.06
C GLY A 273 -11.38 2.42 10.12
N ARG A 274 -11.78 3.65 10.44
CA ARG A 274 -13.18 4.05 10.44
C ARG A 274 -13.77 3.98 9.04
N VAL A 275 -14.89 3.28 8.91
CA VAL A 275 -15.67 3.25 7.67
C VAL A 275 -16.40 4.57 7.49
N THR A 276 -16.23 5.22 6.33
CA THR A 276 -16.97 6.42 5.95
C THR A 276 -18.11 6.08 5.00
N PRO A 277 -19.25 6.80 5.05
CA PRO A 277 -20.37 6.56 4.13
C PRO A 277 -19.95 6.64 2.66
N GLU A 278 -19.16 7.64 2.31
CA GLU A 278 -18.64 7.87 0.95
C GLU A 278 -17.75 6.73 0.50
N GLY A 279 -16.84 6.26 1.39
CA GLY A 279 -15.96 5.13 1.11
C GLY A 279 -16.75 3.84 0.89
N LYS A 280 -17.77 3.58 1.73
CA LYS A 280 -18.65 2.42 1.57
C LYS A 280 -19.41 2.47 0.24
N THR A 281 -20.02 3.60 -0.08
CA THR A 281 -20.73 3.80 -1.35
C THR A 281 -19.81 3.59 -2.57
N ALA A 282 -18.58 4.08 -2.51
CA ALA A 282 -17.60 3.89 -3.59
C ALA A 282 -17.22 2.41 -3.78
N VAL A 283 -17.03 1.66 -2.68
CA VAL A 283 -16.77 0.21 -2.72
C VAL A 283 -17.94 -0.55 -3.35
N GLU A 284 -19.16 -0.26 -2.94
CA GLU A 284 -20.38 -0.89 -3.48
C GLU A 284 -20.55 -0.55 -4.96
N LEU A 285 -20.32 0.69 -5.35
CA LEU A 285 -20.47 1.16 -6.73
C LEU A 285 -19.50 0.45 -7.67
N ILE A 286 -18.19 0.44 -7.38
CA ILE A 286 -17.21 -0.20 -8.27
C ILE A 286 -17.40 -1.73 -8.32
N LYS A 287 -17.81 -2.35 -7.20
CA LYS A 287 -18.14 -3.77 -7.18
C LYS A 287 -19.35 -4.07 -8.08
N LYS A 288 -20.38 -3.24 -8.04
CA LYS A 288 -21.58 -3.38 -8.87
C LYS A 288 -21.30 -3.13 -10.35
N THR A 289 -20.50 -2.12 -10.69
CA THR A 289 -20.27 -1.70 -12.09
C THR A 289 -19.17 -2.50 -12.77
N GLU A 290 -18.08 -2.81 -12.08
CA GLU A 290 -16.86 -3.40 -12.65
C GLU A 290 -16.49 -4.77 -12.06
N GLY A 291 -17.19 -5.25 -11.02
CA GLY A 291 -16.85 -6.50 -10.33
C GLY A 291 -15.56 -6.41 -9.49
N ILE A 292 -15.00 -5.22 -9.29
CA ILE A 292 -13.73 -5.02 -8.60
C ILE A 292 -13.95 -4.86 -7.10
N GLY A 293 -13.27 -5.68 -6.30
CA GLY A 293 -13.26 -5.58 -4.84
C GLY A 293 -12.33 -4.48 -4.34
N LEU A 294 -12.83 -3.67 -3.42
CA LEU A 294 -12.05 -2.71 -2.64
C LEU A 294 -12.35 -2.91 -1.15
N GLU A 295 -11.57 -2.25 -0.29
CA GLU A 295 -11.84 -2.21 1.16
C GLU A 295 -12.05 -0.76 1.64
N THR A 296 -12.68 -0.62 2.80
CA THR A 296 -13.21 0.66 3.27
C THR A 296 -12.19 1.54 4.01
N THR A 297 -11.03 0.99 4.41
CA THR A 297 -10.00 1.73 5.18
C THR A 297 -9.17 2.66 4.28
N TYR A 298 -8.78 2.19 3.09
CA TYR A 298 -7.86 2.86 2.17
C TYR A 298 -8.48 3.12 0.81
N THR A 299 -8.70 2.04 0.04
CA THR A 299 -9.03 2.13 -1.40
C THR A 299 -10.43 2.66 -1.66
N GLY A 300 -11.40 2.32 -0.83
CA GLY A 300 -12.75 2.88 -0.91
C GLY A 300 -12.76 4.40 -0.71
N LYS A 301 -11.99 4.91 0.26
CA LYS A 301 -11.85 6.36 0.51
C LYS A 301 -11.15 7.07 -0.65
N ALA A 302 -10.12 6.44 -1.21
CA ALA A 302 -9.40 7.02 -2.35
C ALA A 302 -10.26 7.08 -3.61
N LEU A 303 -11.05 6.03 -3.87
CA LEU A 303 -12.02 6.07 -4.96
C LEU A 303 -13.11 7.11 -4.70
N ALA A 304 -13.66 7.20 -3.49
CA ALA A 304 -14.65 8.20 -3.13
C ALA A 304 -14.16 9.63 -3.40
N ALA A 305 -12.91 9.93 -3.04
CA ALA A 305 -12.30 11.22 -3.29
C ALA A 305 -12.17 11.52 -4.79
N MET A 306 -11.78 10.53 -5.61
CA MET A 306 -11.71 10.68 -7.05
C MET A 306 -13.10 10.94 -7.66
N LEU A 307 -14.12 10.19 -7.23
CA LEU A 307 -15.50 10.37 -7.71
C LEU A 307 -16.05 11.75 -7.35
N ASP A 308 -15.80 12.22 -6.14
CA ASP A 308 -16.18 13.58 -5.70
C ASP A 308 -15.46 14.67 -6.49
N PHE A 309 -14.14 14.47 -6.75
CA PHE A 309 -13.33 15.37 -7.55
C PHE A 309 -13.90 15.55 -8.96
N VAL A 310 -14.22 14.44 -9.62
CA VAL A 310 -14.80 14.45 -10.97
C VAL A 310 -16.21 15.05 -10.98
N LYS A 311 -17.05 14.65 -10.01
CA LYS A 311 -18.44 15.16 -9.88
C LYS A 311 -18.49 16.68 -9.65
N LYS A 312 -17.51 17.24 -8.96
CA LYS A 312 -17.37 18.69 -8.73
C LYS A 312 -16.75 19.46 -9.92
N GLY A 313 -16.49 18.79 -11.03
CA GLY A 313 -15.88 19.42 -12.20
C GLY A 313 -14.44 19.90 -12.00
N ARG A 314 -13.72 19.32 -11.01
CA ARG A 314 -12.31 19.68 -10.73
C ARG A 314 -11.33 19.09 -11.75
N SER A 315 -11.78 18.13 -12.56
CA SER A 315 -11.03 17.63 -13.72
C SER A 315 -11.55 18.36 -14.97
N PRO A 316 -10.72 19.18 -15.65
CA PRO A 316 -11.16 19.94 -16.80
C PRO A 316 -11.47 19.02 -17.98
N ASP A 317 -12.55 19.35 -18.71
CA ASP A 317 -12.91 18.89 -20.06
C ASP A 317 -12.79 17.38 -20.32
N GLY A 318 -13.19 16.54 -19.35
CA GLY A 318 -13.14 15.09 -19.52
C GLY A 318 -11.73 14.50 -19.53
N ALA A 319 -10.73 15.20 -18.95
CA ALA A 319 -9.35 14.72 -18.91
C ALA A 319 -9.24 13.37 -18.17
N PRO A 320 -8.40 12.42 -18.64
CA PRO A 320 -8.28 11.11 -18.02
C PRO A 320 -7.86 11.20 -16.55
N VAL A 321 -8.55 10.44 -15.69
CA VAL A 321 -8.21 10.26 -14.28
C VAL A 321 -7.91 8.80 -14.01
N LEU A 322 -6.89 8.52 -13.20
CA LEU A 322 -6.45 7.18 -12.86
C LEU A 322 -6.62 6.94 -11.36
N PHE A 323 -7.34 5.90 -11.01
CA PHE A 323 -7.39 5.35 -9.66
C PHE A 323 -6.33 4.25 -9.51
N TRP A 324 -5.43 4.39 -8.52
CA TRP A 324 -4.44 3.38 -8.21
C TRP A 324 -4.98 2.43 -7.16
N ASN A 325 -5.42 1.23 -7.57
CA ASN A 325 -5.92 0.23 -6.66
C ASN A 325 -4.77 -0.49 -5.95
N THR A 326 -4.58 -0.15 -4.69
CA THR A 326 -3.49 -0.65 -3.84
C THR A 326 -3.88 -1.79 -2.92
N TYR A 327 -5.12 -2.29 -3.01
CA TYR A 327 -5.63 -3.40 -2.21
C TYR A 327 -5.09 -4.76 -2.73
N ASN A 328 -5.39 -5.84 -2.06
CA ASN A 328 -5.13 -7.20 -2.52
C ASN A 328 -6.42 -7.82 -3.07
N SER A 329 -6.35 -8.46 -4.25
CA SER A 329 -7.51 -9.14 -4.86
C SER A 329 -7.51 -10.66 -4.65
N VAL A 330 -6.47 -11.23 -4.03
CA VAL A 330 -6.43 -12.67 -3.75
C VAL A 330 -7.47 -13.02 -2.69
N ASP A 331 -8.34 -13.99 -3.01
CA ASP A 331 -9.34 -14.51 -2.08
C ASP A 331 -8.72 -15.59 -1.18
N TYR A 332 -8.81 -15.36 0.12
CA TYR A 332 -8.34 -16.29 1.16
C TYR A 332 -9.48 -16.97 1.92
N SER A 333 -10.71 -16.91 1.44
CA SER A 333 -11.88 -17.48 2.12
C SER A 333 -11.69 -18.96 2.47
N GLU A 334 -11.16 -19.76 1.53
CA GLU A 334 -10.89 -21.18 1.77
C GLU A 334 -9.76 -21.41 2.75
N THR A 335 -8.70 -20.60 2.67
CA THR A 335 -7.59 -20.66 3.65
C THR A 335 -8.07 -20.34 5.06
N ILE A 336 -8.91 -19.32 5.21
CA ILE A 336 -9.47 -18.90 6.50
C ILE A 336 -10.32 -20.01 7.12
N LYS A 337 -11.13 -20.73 6.32
CA LYS A 337 -11.89 -21.91 6.78
C LYS A 337 -10.99 -23.02 7.33
N GLN A 338 -9.77 -23.14 6.83
CA GLN A 338 -8.77 -24.10 7.28
C GLN A 338 -7.96 -23.62 8.50
N CYS A 339 -7.99 -22.33 8.81
CA CYS A 339 -7.38 -21.80 10.03
C CYS A 339 -8.15 -22.31 11.24
N GLY A 340 -7.53 -22.96 12.21
CA GLY A 340 -8.17 -23.60 13.38
C GLY A 340 -9.07 -22.72 14.27
N GLY A 341 -9.58 -21.60 13.73
CA GLY A 341 -10.48 -20.64 14.35
C GLY A 341 -9.80 -19.72 15.36
N PHE A 342 -10.57 -18.84 15.96
CA PHE A 342 -10.06 -17.76 16.84
C PHE A 342 -9.38 -18.25 18.12
N LYS A 343 -9.71 -19.47 18.59
CA LYS A 343 -9.10 -20.06 19.78
C LYS A 343 -7.61 -20.41 19.59
N THR A 344 -7.18 -20.53 18.35
CA THR A 344 -5.78 -20.79 18.03
C THR A 344 -4.91 -19.54 18.06
N LEU A 345 -5.51 -18.35 18.03
CA LEU A 345 -4.80 -17.08 18.14
C LEU A 345 -4.11 -16.95 19.51
N PRO A 346 -2.96 -16.24 19.59
CA PRO A 346 -2.35 -15.91 20.86
C PRO A 346 -3.36 -15.19 21.78
N GLU A 347 -3.29 -15.47 23.09
CA GLU A 347 -4.22 -14.91 24.07
C GLU A 347 -4.33 -13.38 23.99
N CYS A 348 -3.23 -12.69 23.70
CA CYS A 348 -3.20 -11.25 23.53
C CYS A 348 -4.03 -10.74 22.34
N ALA A 349 -4.39 -11.60 21.37
CA ALA A 349 -5.18 -11.25 20.19
C ALA A 349 -6.64 -11.74 20.28
N GLN A 350 -6.97 -12.69 21.12
CA GLN A 350 -8.30 -13.32 21.20
C GLN A 350 -9.44 -12.34 21.52
N TRP A 351 -9.14 -11.25 22.21
CA TRP A 351 -10.16 -10.23 22.54
C TRP A 351 -10.77 -9.57 21.31
N ALA A 352 -10.03 -9.50 20.19
CA ALA A 352 -10.52 -8.97 18.91
C ALA A 352 -11.53 -9.90 18.21
N CYS A 353 -11.69 -11.12 18.71
CA CYS A 353 -12.52 -12.15 18.11
C CYS A 353 -13.58 -12.69 19.09
N LYS A 354 -13.98 -11.89 20.11
CA LYS A 354 -15.05 -12.27 21.05
C LYS A 354 -16.36 -12.58 20.33
N GLU A 355 -16.67 -11.79 19.29
CA GLU A 355 -17.80 -12.01 18.39
C GLU A 355 -17.26 -12.36 17.02
N ASN A 356 -17.75 -13.46 16.43
CA ASN A 356 -17.39 -13.81 15.06
C ASN A 356 -18.16 -12.94 14.06
N LEU A 357 -17.46 -12.07 13.36
CA LEU A 357 -17.99 -11.19 12.33
C LEU A 357 -17.90 -11.81 10.93
N ILE A 358 -17.10 -12.87 10.75
CA ILE A 358 -16.85 -13.50 9.45
C ILE A 358 -18.03 -14.36 9.04
N PRO A 359 -18.80 -14.00 7.98
CA PRO A 359 -20.07 -14.66 7.65
C PRO A 359 -19.94 -16.15 7.33
N TYR A 360 -18.84 -16.54 6.70
CA TYR A 360 -18.62 -17.92 6.24
C TYR A 360 -17.92 -18.83 7.28
N LEU A 361 -17.66 -18.34 8.47
CA LEU A 361 -17.21 -19.12 9.65
C LEU A 361 -18.33 -19.34 10.67
N LYS A 362 -19.56 -18.89 10.38
CA LYS A 362 -20.72 -19.08 11.24
C LYS A 362 -21.36 -20.43 10.99
#